data_6aff65e57beb7f5166d9b9dd8f6d61aa
#
_entry.id   6aff65e57beb7f5166d9b9dd8f6d61aa
#
_cell.length_a   1.000
_cell.length_b   1.000
_cell.length_c   1.000
_cell.angle_alpha   90.00
_cell.angle_beta   90.00
_cell.angle_gamma   90.00
#
_symmetry.space_group_name_H-M   'P 1'
#
loop_
_entity.id
_entity.type
_entity.pdbx_description
1 polymer ?
#
loop_
_entity_poly.entity_id
_entity_poly.type
_entity_poly.pdbx_seq_one_letter_code
_entity_poly.pdbx_strand_id
1 'polypeptide(L)'
;MNKDIKKFWNDVADDWEIQVGEHGDANRRLNSDPVLWQFAGKVNGLEILDVGCGTGYLSRKLKQKGAIVTGIDLSENMIYIARSKSSDIEYIVDSCSELNSLVDETFDMIIANYVLMDTPELETTLVSFNRVLKRNGVVIVIFSHPCFPQGQSFCVTEDNEIKYIWKNSYFERKKCIDPPWGHFKSDFIWFHRPLSDYWKAFKSSSFKVVEFEEPKVTPENYHLVDSKQKLKKNQMHP
;
A
#
# COMPACT_ATOMS: atom_id res chain seq x y z
N MET A 1 4.37 6.36 19.13
CA MET A 1 4.40 6.45 17.67
C MET A 1 3.25 5.68 17.03
N ASN A 2 3.03 4.39 17.33
CA ASN A 2 1.88 3.64 16.79
C ASN A 2 0.50 4.22 17.19
N LYS A 3 0.35 4.83 18.36
CA LYS A 3 -0.90 5.48 18.79
C LYS A 3 -1.30 6.65 17.89
N ASP A 4 -0.32 7.45 17.44
CA ASP A 4 -0.60 8.60 16.56
C ASP A 4 -1.00 8.14 15.16
N ILE A 5 -0.35 7.07 14.65
CA ILE A 5 -0.66 6.47 13.35
C ILE A 5 -2.04 5.82 13.37
N LYS A 6 -2.33 5.06 14.43
CA LYS A 6 -3.65 4.45 14.63
C LYS A 6 -4.76 5.50 14.69
N LYS A 7 -4.53 6.58 15.48
CA LYS A 7 -5.47 7.70 15.54
C LYS A 7 -5.68 8.32 14.16
N PHE A 8 -4.60 8.59 13.42
CA PHE A 8 -4.68 9.15 12.08
C PHE A 8 -5.56 8.29 11.15
N TRP A 9 -5.28 6.97 11.06
CA TRP A 9 -6.06 6.07 10.20
C TRP A 9 -7.50 5.87 10.65
N ASN A 10 -7.78 5.97 11.96
CA ASN A 10 -9.15 6.01 12.46
C ASN A 10 -9.87 7.29 12.03
N ASP A 11 -9.21 8.43 12.09
CA ASP A 11 -9.81 9.73 11.78
C ASP A 11 -10.14 9.88 10.28
N VAL A 12 -9.37 9.23 9.39
CA VAL A 12 -9.53 9.34 7.93
C VAL A 12 -10.29 8.18 7.28
N ALA A 13 -10.81 7.24 8.05
CA ALA A 13 -11.40 6.01 7.51
C ALA A 13 -12.58 6.26 6.54
N ASP A 14 -13.47 7.19 6.87
CA ASP A 14 -14.60 7.55 6.00
C ASP A 14 -14.12 8.26 4.73
N ASP A 15 -13.18 9.19 4.84
CA ASP A 15 -12.59 9.88 3.69
C ASP A 15 -11.85 8.87 2.77
N TRP A 16 -11.18 7.88 3.37
CA TRP A 16 -10.53 6.79 2.63
C TRP A 16 -11.53 5.93 1.86
N GLU A 17 -12.66 5.60 2.47
CA GLU A 17 -13.71 4.86 1.79
C GLU A 17 -14.30 5.64 0.60
N ILE A 18 -14.45 6.96 0.74
CA ILE A 18 -14.87 7.83 -0.38
C ILE A 18 -13.82 7.81 -1.51
N GLN A 19 -12.52 7.82 -1.14
CA GLN A 19 -11.41 7.84 -2.11
C GLN A 19 -11.27 6.53 -2.87
N VAL A 20 -11.30 5.39 -2.17
CA VAL A 20 -10.99 4.08 -2.73
C VAL A 20 -12.26 3.35 -3.21
N GLY A 21 -13.31 3.34 -2.41
CA GLY A 21 -14.59 2.72 -2.71
C GLY A 21 -14.49 1.25 -3.13
N GLU A 22 -15.46 0.80 -3.92
CA GLU A 22 -15.51 -0.59 -4.40
C GLU A 22 -14.60 -0.88 -5.59
N HIS A 23 -14.24 0.15 -6.36
CA HIS A 23 -13.54 -0.01 -7.63
C HIS A 23 -12.06 0.36 -7.57
N GLY A 24 -11.60 0.91 -6.47
CA GLY A 24 -10.27 1.48 -6.33
C GLY A 24 -10.17 2.89 -6.94
N ASP A 25 -9.29 3.70 -6.40
CA ASP A 25 -8.98 5.02 -6.95
C ASP A 25 -8.20 4.93 -8.28
N ALA A 26 -7.98 6.07 -8.90
CA ALA A 26 -7.26 6.14 -10.18
C ALA A 26 -5.85 5.53 -10.08
N ASN A 27 -5.14 5.77 -8.98
CA ASN A 27 -3.79 5.24 -8.78
C ASN A 27 -3.79 3.70 -8.71
N ARG A 28 -4.74 3.10 -7.99
CA ARG A 28 -4.89 1.65 -7.94
C ARG A 28 -5.18 1.07 -9.31
N ARG A 29 -6.18 1.62 -10.00
CA ARG A 29 -6.61 1.11 -11.31
C ARG A 29 -5.54 1.26 -12.40
N LEU A 30 -4.74 2.32 -12.34
CA LEU A 30 -3.75 2.64 -13.36
C LEU A 30 -2.39 2.00 -13.11
N ASN A 31 -1.95 1.93 -11.87
CA ASN A 31 -0.59 1.56 -11.50
C ASN A 31 -0.53 0.26 -10.72
N SER A 32 -1.09 0.23 -9.50
CA SER A 32 -0.84 -0.88 -8.59
C SER A 32 -1.61 -2.15 -8.91
N ASP A 33 -2.90 -2.07 -9.24
CA ASP A 33 -3.73 -3.26 -9.50
C ASP A 33 -3.25 -4.09 -10.70
N PRO A 34 -2.90 -3.52 -11.86
CA PRO A 34 -2.41 -4.31 -12.99
C PRO A 34 -1.19 -5.16 -12.64
N VAL A 35 -0.20 -4.57 -11.97
CA VAL A 35 1.02 -5.27 -11.56
C VAL A 35 0.75 -6.26 -10.43
N LEU A 36 -0.09 -5.87 -9.45
CA LEU A 36 -0.50 -6.77 -8.38
C LEU A 36 -1.13 -8.04 -8.93
N TRP A 37 -2.08 -7.93 -9.86
CA TRP A 37 -2.74 -9.11 -10.44
C TRP A 37 -1.82 -9.94 -11.32
N GLN A 38 -0.87 -9.30 -12.01
CA GLN A 38 0.17 -10.01 -12.77
C GLN A 38 1.03 -10.88 -11.82
N PHE A 39 1.47 -10.33 -10.70
CA PHE A 39 2.34 -11.05 -9.74
C PHE A 39 1.56 -12.05 -8.88
N ALA A 40 0.33 -11.74 -8.48
CA ALA A 40 -0.50 -12.65 -7.71
C ALA A 40 -0.91 -13.90 -8.50
N GLY A 41 -1.08 -13.75 -9.82
CA GLY A 41 -1.46 -14.87 -10.68
C GLY A 41 -2.80 -15.52 -10.30
N LYS A 42 -2.81 -16.83 -10.20
CA LYS A 42 -4.01 -17.61 -9.79
C LYS A 42 -4.06 -17.71 -8.27
N VAL A 43 -5.04 -17.06 -7.67
CA VAL A 43 -5.21 -16.98 -6.21
C VAL A 43 -6.28 -17.93 -5.66
N ASN A 44 -7.01 -18.63 -6.51
CA ASN A 44 -8.09 -19.52 -6.09
C ASN A 44 -7.59 -20.61 -5.14
N GLY A 45 -8.21 -20.68 -3.96
CA GLY A 45 -7.89 -21.64 -2.90
C GLY A 45 -6.66 -21.29 -2.06
N LEU A 46 -5.95 -20.19 -2.35
CA LEU A 46 -4.82 -19.75 -1.53
C LEU A 46 -5.29 -19.04 -0.26
N GLU A 47 -4.61 -19.31 0.85
CA GLU A 47 -4.69 -18.54 2.09
C GLU A 47 -3.90 -17.24 1.91
N ILE A 48 -4.58 -16.09 1.88
CA ILE A 48 -3.96 -14.80 1.60
C ILE A 48 -4.19 -13.82 2.74
N LEU A 49 -3.11 -13.21 3.21
CA LEU A 49 -3.14 -12.11 4.16
C LEU A 49 -3.08 -10.76 3.40
N ASP A 50 -4.14 -9.97 3.52
CA ASP A 50 -4.18 -8.58 3.06
C ASP A 50 -3.79 -7.66 4.21
N VAL A 51 -2.55 -7.17 4.20
CA VAL A 51 -1.99 -6.35 5.27
C VAL A 51 -2.28 -4.88 5.00
N GLY A 52 -2.78 -4.17 6.02
CA GLY A 52 -3.28 -2.80 5.86
C GLY A 52 -4.46 -2.78 4.90
N CYS A 53 -5.41 -3.69 5.11
CA CYS A 53 -6.53 -3.91 4.19
C CYS A 53 -7.46 -2.69 4.05
N GLY A 54 -7.34 -1.69 4.94
CA GLY A 54 -8.21 -0.53 4.98
C GLY A 54 -9.68 -0.94 5.07
N THR A 55 -10.51 -0.37 4.20
CA THR A 55 -11.93 -0.68 4.12
C THR A 55 -12.26 -1.95 3.31
N GLY A 56 -11.25 -2.81 3.07
CA GLY A 56 -11.40 -4.15 2.50
C GLY A 56 -11.54 -4.23 0.98
N TYR A 57 -11.14 -3.19 0.26
CA TYR A 57 -11.22 -3.16 -1.21
C TYR A 57 -10.52 -4.36 -1.87
N LEU A 58 -9.24 -4.58 -1.54
CA LEU A 58 -8.44 -5.65 -2.12
C LEU A 58 -8.88 -7.01 -1.59
N SER A 59 -9.18 -7.12 -0.30
CA SER A 59 -9.69 -8.34 0.33
C SER A 59 -10.91 -8.88 -0.41
N ARG A 60 -11.89 -8.02 -0.73
CA ARG A 60 -13.10 -8.42 -1.49
C ARG A 60 -12.76 -8.90 -2.90
N LYS A 61 -11.85 -8.23 -3.61
CA LYS A 61 -11.40 -8.66 -4.94
C LYS A 61 -10.69 -10.02 -4.92
N LEU A 62 -9.85 -10.26 -3.94
CA LEU A 62 -9.18 -11.55 -3.73
C LEU A 62 -10.21 -12.66 -3.47
N LYS A 63 -11.16 -12.40 -2.58
CA LYS A 63 -12.27 -13.31 -2.28
C LYS A 63 -13.09 -13.66 -3.51
N GLN A 64 -13.45 -12.67 -4.32
CA GLN A 64 -14.17 -12.87 -5.59
C GLN A 64 -13.40 -13.75 -6.59
N LYS A 65 -12.06 -13.78 -6.50
CA LYS A 65 -11.19 -14.65 -7.29
C LYS A 65 -10.97 -16.03 -6.65
N GLY A 66 -11.67 -16.33 -5.55
CA GLY A 66 -11.67 -17.64 -4.89
C GLY A 66 -10.57 -17.82 -3.83
N ALA A 67 -9.88 -16.77 -3.40
CA ALA A 67 -8.94 -16.85 -2.29
C ALA A 67 -9.66 -16.99 -0.94
N ILE A 68 -8.99 -17.59 0.03
CA ILE A 68 -9.35 -17.57 1.45
C ILE A 68 -8.59 -16.38 2.05
N VAL A 69 -9.31 -15.34 2.45
CA VAL A 69 -8.71 -14.04 2.77
C VAL A 69 -8.88 -13.70 4.24
N THR A 70 -7.76 -13.31 4.86
CA THR A 70 -7.75 -12.60 6.14
C THR A 70 -7.24 -11.18 5.89
N GLY A 71 -8.00 -10.17 6.29
CA GLY A 71 -7.59 -8.77 6.21
C GLY A 71 -7.20 -8.23 7.58
N ILE A 72 -6.07 -7.53 7.67
CA ILE A 72 -5.70 -6.83 8.90
C ILE A 72 -5.50 -5.34 8.66
N ASP A 73 -5.86 -4.54 9.65
CA ASP A 73 -5.56 -3.11 9.69
C ASP A 73 -5.37 -2.65 11.13
N LEU A 74 -4.56 -1.61 11.34
CA LEU A 74 -4.34 -1.02 12.65
C LEU A 74 -5.56 -0.23 13.14
N SER A 75 -6.38 0.27 12.20
CA SER A 75 -7.55 1.12 12.46
C SER A 75 -8.81 0.30 12.70
N GLU A 76 -9.42 0.48 13.89
CA GLU A 76 -10.74 -0.09 14.18
C GLU A 76 -11.82 0.41 13.23
N ASN A 77 -11.76 1.68 12.82
CA ASN A 77 -12.74 2.28 11.93
C ASN A 77 -12.64 1.70 10.53
N MET A 78 -11.43 1.48 10.02
CA MET A 78 -11.23 0.78 8.74
C MET A 78 -11.83 -0.62 8.78
N ILE A 79 -11.50 -1.40 9.82
CA ILE A 79 -12.02 -2.76 9.99
C ILE A 79 -13.54 -2.77 10.17
N TYR A 80 -14.10 -1.80 10.88
CA TYR A 80 -15.56 -1.66 11.02
C TYR A 80 -16.23 -1.50 9.64
N ILE A 81 -15.71 -0.60 8.80
CA ILE A 81 -16.22 -0.38 7.43
C ILE A 81 -16.03 -1.65 6.58
N ALA A 82 -14.84 -2.28 6.63
CA ALA A 82 -14.59 -3.51 5.89
C ALA A 82 -15.59 -4.63 6.23
N ARG A 83 -15.84 -4.87 7.51
CA ARG A 83 -16.82 -5.85 8.00
C ARG A 83 -18.25 -5.53 7.59
N SER A 84 -18.63 -4.26 7.54
CA SER A 84 -19.97 -3.83 7.10
C SER A 84 -20.24 -4.16 5.62
N LYS A 85 -19.19 -4.27 4.81
CA LYS A 85 -19.28 -4.53 3.36
C LYS A 85 -19.12 -6.00 2.99
N SER A 86 -18.53 -6.81 3.86
CA SER A 86 -18.24 -8.22 3.57
C SER A 86 -18.13 -9.00 4.89
N SER A 87 -19.16 -9.75 5.21
CA SER A 87 -19.23 -10.55 6.45
C SER A 87 -18.58 -11.94 6.30
N ASP A 88 -18.20 -12.33 5.09
CA ASP A 88 -17.64 -13.63 4.74
C ASP A 88 -16.09 -13.60 4.60
N ILE A 89 -15.48 -12.49 4.96
CA ILE A 89 -14.03 -12.31 5.06
C ILE A 89 -13.67 -12.07 6.52
N GLU A 90 -12.63 -12.72 7.00
CA GLU A 90 -12.09 -12.46 8.32
C GLU A 90 -11.31 -11.15 8.33
N TYR A 91 -11.76 -10.18 9.14
CA TYR A 91 -11.07 -8.91 9.34
C TYR A 91 -10.66 -8.74 10.79
N ILE A 92 -9.39 -8.41 11.03
CA ILE A 92 -8.81 -8.34 12.37
C ILE A 92 -8.14 -6.98 12.57
N VAL A 93 -8.35 -6.37 13.74
CA VAL A 93 -7.58 -5.17 14.15
C VAL A 93 -6.25 -5.64 14.71
N ASP A 94 -5.16 -5.44 13.96
CA ASP A 94 -3.82 -5.82 14.39
C ASP A 94 -2.75 -4.92 13.75
N SER A 95 -1.56 -4.88 14.35
CA SER A 95 -0.41 -4.17 13.80
C SER A 95 0.36 -5.05 12.83
N CYS A 96 0.67 -4.52 11.65
CA CYS A 96 1.52 -5.21 10.68
C CYS A 96 2.94 -5.49 11.19
N SER A 97 3.42 -4.74 12.18
CA SER A 97 4.74 -4.96 12.79
C SER A 97 4.75 -6.10 13.81
N GLU A 98 3.59 -6.55 14.29
CA GLU A 98 3.50 -7.58 15.33
C GLU A 98 2.78 -8.84 14.87
N LEU A 99 1.60 -8.69 14.21
CA LEU A 99 0.75 -9.78 13.76
C LEU A 99 0.43 -10.78 14.87
N ASN A 100 0.21 -10.28 16.09
CA ASN A 100 0.07 -11.11 17.29
C ASN A 100 -1.18 -12.00 17.27
N SER A 101 -2.19 -11.62 16.49
CA SER A 101 -3.42 -12.38 16.32
C SER A 101 -3.29 -13.56 15.34
N LEU A 102 -2.17 -13.68 14.65
CA LEU A 102 -1.98 -14.62 13.57
C LEU A 102 -1.00 -15.76 13.93
N VAL A 103 -1.33 -16.95 13.47
CA VAL A 103 -0.52 -18.16 13.65
C VAL A 103 0.62 -18.19 12.63
N ASP A 104 1.76 -18.76 13.03
CA ASP A 104 2.94 -18.94 12.18
C ASP A 104 2.61 -19.84 10.97
N GLU A 105 3.32 -19.63 9.86
CA GLU A 105 3.26 -20.46 8.65
C GLU A 105 1.81 -20.74 8.14
N THR A 106 0.95 -19.72 8.20
CA THR A 106 -0.48 -19.85 7.82
C THR A 106 -0.74 -19.49 6.36
N PHE A 107 -0.08 -18.44 5.84
CA PHE A 107 -0.45 -17.86 4.56
C PHE A 107 0.43 -18.31 3.40
N ASP A 108 -0.20 -18.62 2.26
CA ASP A 108 0.50 -18.89 1.00
C ASP A 108 1.03 -17.61 0.38
N MET A 109 0.31 -16.50 0.61
CA MET A 109 0.66 -15.19 0.08
C MET A 109 0.34 -14.08 1.08
N ILE A 110 1.21 -13.07 1.14
CA ILE A 110 0.96 -11.81 1.84
C ILE A 110 0.95 -10.69 0.82
N ILE A 111 -0.03 -9.79 0.89
CA ILE A 111 -0.09 -8.59 0.07
C ILE A 111 -0.08 -7.37 0.98
N ALA A 112 0.87 -6.47 0.76
CA ALA A 112 0.98 -5.19 1.45
C ALA A 112 0.94 -4.05 0.41
N ASN A 113 -0.28 -3.54 0.17
CA ASN A 113 -0.52 -2.53 -0.86
C ASN A 113 -0.57 -1.12 -0.26
N TYR A 114 0.49 -0.35 -0.44
CA TYR A 114 0.71 0.97 0.15
C TYR A 114 0.73 0.99 1.69
N VAL A 115 1.42 0.02 2.30
CA VAL A 115 1.51 -0.13 3.76
C VAL A 115 2.91 0.19 4.30
N LEU A 116 3.96 -0.33 3.65
CA LEU A 116 5.31 -0.25 4.21
C LEU A 116 5.83 1.18 4.35
N MET A 117 5.31 2.12 3.58
CA MET A 117 5.65 3.54 3.72
C MET A 117 4.91 4.21 4.89
N ASP A 118 3.83 3.61 5.36
CA ASP A 118 3.00 4.15 6.45
C ASP A 118 3.32 3.53 7.81
N THR A 119 4.19 2.52 7.84
CA THR A 119 4.70 1.92 9.09
C THR A 119 6.08 2.46 9.46
N PRO A 120 6.30 2.84 10.74
CA PRO A 120 7.62 3.28 11.20
C PRO A 120 8.63 2.13 11.34
N GLU A 121 8.15 0.89 11.51
CA GLU A 121 8.92 -0.28 11.94
C GLU A 121 9.09 -1.27 10.79
N LEU A 122 9.77 -0.84 9.70
CA LEU A 122 9.90 -1.62 8.47
C LEU A 122 10.50 -3.01 8.70
N GLU A 123 11.61 -3.06 9.43
CA GLU A 123 12.35 -4.30 9.66
C GLU A 123 11.53 -5.31 10.49
N THR A 124 10.89 -4.84 11.56
CA THR A 124 10.03 -5.67 12.42
C THR A 124 8.80 -6.17 11.65
N THR A 125 8.22 -5.30 10.82
CA THR A 125 7.09 -5.67 9.94
C THR A 125 7.47 -6.81 9.00
N LEU A 126 8.63 -6.76 8.37
CA LEU A 126 9.06 -7.84 7.48
C LEU A 126 9.41 -9.13 8.22
N VAL A 127 9.94 -9.05 9.44
CA VAL A 127 10.13 -10.22 10.30
C VAL A 127 8.78 -10.87 10.63
N SER A 128 7.77 -10.08 10.98
CA SER A 128 6.42 -10.59 11.24
C SER A 128 5.78 -11.23 9.99
N PHE A 129 6.00 -10.65 8.81
CA PHE A 129 5.57 -11.27 7.56
C PHE A 129 6.22 -12.64 7.34
N ASN A 130 7.54 -12.74 7.56
CA ASN A 130 8.26 -14.00 7.41
C ASN A 130 7.74 -15.08 8.37
N ARG A 131 7.36 -14.70 9.58
CA ARG A 131 6.82 -15.62 10.58
C ARG A 131 5.48 -16.25 10.16
N VAL A 132 4.53 -15.46 9.69
CA VAL A 132 3.18 -15.94 9.36
C VAL A 132 3.08 -16.53 7.95
N LEU A 133 4.08 -16.29 7.10
CA LEU A 133 4.14 -16.83 5.75
C LEU A 133 4.58 -18.31 5.77
N LYS A 134 3.91 -19.15 5.01
CA LYS A 134 4.33 -20.54 4.80
C LYS A 134 5.71 -20.61 4.14
N ARG A 135 6.40 -21.70 4.33
CA ARG A 135 7.65 -21.97 3.60
C ARG A 135 7.40 -21.92 2.09
N ASN A 136 8.22 -21.14 1.38
CA ASN A 136 8.08 -20.84 -0.04
C ASN A 136 6.84 -19.98 -0.42
N GLY A 137 6.16 -19.41 0.56
CA GLY A 137 5.11 -18.42 0.30
C GLY A 137 5.66 -17.14 -0.35
N VAL A 138 4.78 -16.33 -0.89
CA VAL A 138 5.12 -15.11 -1.65
C VAL A 138 4.64 -13.87 -0.92
N VAL A 139 5.45 -12.82 -0.91
CA VAL A 139 5.04 -11.49 -0.44
C VAL A 139 5.03 -10.54 -1.64
N ILE A 140 3.90 -9.90 -1.88
CA ILE A 140 3.75 -8.82 -2.86
C ILE A 140 3.67 -7.50 -2.09
N VAL A 141 4.60 -6.60 -2.38
CA VAL A 141 4.64 -5.29 -1.73
C VAL A 141 4.54 -4.21 -2.79
N ILE A 142 3.65 -3.26 -2.56
CA ILE A 142 3.49 -2.06 -3.39
C ILE A 142 3.67 -0.83 -2.50
N PHE A 143 4.50 0.09 -2.94
CA PHE A 143 4.74 1.36 -2.24
C PHE A 143 5.13 2.46 -3.22
N SER A 144 4.92 3.72 -2.83
CA SER A 144 5.32 4.87 -3.63
C SER A 144 6.83 4.94 -3.78
N HIS A 145 7.32 5.17 -4.99
CA HIS A 145 8.75 5.21 -5.28
C HIS A 145 9.43 6.37 -4.53
N PRO A 146 10.39 6.10 -3.64
CA PRO A 146 10.91 7.13 -2.74
C PRO A 146 11.77 8.21 -3.42
N CYS A 147 12.22 7.98 -4.67
CA CYS A 147 12.93 8.99 -5.45
C CYS A 147 12.02 10.05 -6.08
N PHE A 148 10.71 9.80 -6.12
CA PHE A 148 9.74 10.73 -6.71
C PHE A 148 8.78 11.24 -5.64
N PRO A 149 9.15 12.32 -4.91
CA PRO A 149 8.36 12.82 -3.81
C PRO A 149 6.95 13.23 -4.27
N GLN A 150 5.98 12.92 -3.44
CA GLN A 150 4.56 13.18 -3.68
C GLN A 150 4.13 14.54 -3.08
N GLY A 151 2.85 14.85 -3.23
CA GLY A 151 2.24 16.03 -2.63
C GLY A 151 2.77 17.34 -3.20
N GLN A 152 3.08 18.28 -2.34
CA GLN A 152 3.58 19.62 -2.73
C GLN A 152 5.06 19.64 -3.14
N SER A 153 5.72 18.51 -3.15
CA SER A 153 7.13 18.41 -3.53
C SER A 153 7.34 18.35 -5.04
N PHE A 154 6.29 18.39 -5.84
CA PHE A 154 6.40 18.52 -7.28
C PHE A 154 5.51 19.66 -7.82
N CYS A 155 5.91 20.24 -8.92
CA CYS A 155 5.07 21.19 -9.67
C CYS A 155 5.20 20.94 -11.18
N VAL A 156 4.17 21.32 -11.91
CA VAL A 156 4.20 21.39 -13.38
C VAL A 156 4.38 22.87 -13.76
N THR A 157 5.43 23.18 -14.51
CA THR A 157 5.70 24.57 -14.97
C THR A 157 4.80 24.96 -16.13
N GLU A 158 4.79 26.26 -16.49
CA GLU A 158 4.08 26.78 -17.67
C GLU A 158 4.53 26.09 -18.98
N ASP A 159 5.81 25.75 -19.07
CA ASP A 159 6.38 25.00 -20.20
C ASP A 159 6.10 23.50 -20.14
N ASN A 160 5.21 23.06 -19.26
CA ASN A 160 4.88 21.65 -19.07
C ASN A 160 6.03 20.76 -18.57
N GLU A 161 7.05 21.29 -17.96
CA GLU A 161 8.09 20.51 -17.28
C GLU A 161 7.61 20.06 -15.89
N ILE A 162 8.03 18.87 -15.45
CA ILE A 162 7.82 18.41 -14.08
C ILE A 162 9.08 18.74 -13.29
N LYS A 163 8.93 19.51 -12.21
CA LYS A 163 10.02 19.83 -11.27
C LYS A 163 9.73 19.22 -9.91
N TYR A 164 10.70 18.49 -9.38
CA TYR A 164 10.68 17.96 -8.03
C TYR A 164 11.53 18.82 -7.11
N ILE A 165 11.00 19.15 -5.94
CA ILE A 165 11.67 19.98 -4.95
C ILE A 165 12.04 19.09 -3.76
N TRP A 166 13.33 18.83 -3.60
CA TRP A 166 13.87 18.11 -2.45
C TRP A 166 14.23 19.10 -1.36
N LYS A 167 13.50 19.06 -0.24
CA LYS A 167 13.77 19.92 0.94
C LYS A 167 14.74 19.26 1.92
N ASN A 168 14.93 17.94 1.83
CA ASN A 168 15.76 17.15 2.73
C ASN A 168 16.61 16.18 1.91
N SER A 169 17.61 15.57 2.55
CA SER A 169 18.40 14.51 1.91
C SER A 169 17.53 13.29 1.59
N TYR A 170 17.68 12.74 0.39
CA TYR A 170 17.08 11.46 0.02
C TYR A 170 17.51 10.31 0.94
N PHE A 171 18.70 10.37 1.51
CA PHE A 171 19.26 9.31 2.35
C PHE A 171 18.81 9.40 3.82
N GLU A 172 18.10 10.45 4.20
CA GLU A 172 17.62 10.63 5.56
C GLU A 172 16.28 9.92 5.79
N ARG A 173 16.23 8.96 6.72
CA ARG A 173 14.97 8.39 7.20
C ARG A 173 14.19 9.45 7.96
N LYS A 174 12.93 9.65 7.57
CA LYS A 174 12.13 10.73 8.15
C LYS A 174 10.65 10.41 8.20
N LYS A 175 10.01 10.78 9.33
CA LYS A 175 8.57 10.93 9.37
C LYS A 175 8.18 12.19 8.59
N CYS A 176 7.33 12.03 7.61
CA CYS A 176 6.80 13.11 6.77
C CYS A 176 5.35 13.37 7.13
N ILE A 177 4.95 14.63 6.98
CA ILE A 177 3.57 15.07 7.16
C ILE A 177 3.23 15.91 5.93
N ASP A 178 2.30 15.43 5.12
CA ASP A 178 1.79 16.12 3.96
C ASP A 178 0.42 16.74 4.25
N PRO A 179 0.13 17.93 3.71
CA PRO A 179 -1.18 18.55 3.88
C PRO A 179 -2.28 17.72 3.24
N PRO A 180 -3.55 17.95 3.64
CA PRO A 180 -4.70 17.26 3.07
C PRO A 180 -4.74 17.33 1.54
N TRP A 181 -5.17 16.24 0.91
CA TRP A 181 -5.35 16.14 -0.53
C TRP A 181 -6.60 15.32 -0.88
N GLY A 182 -7.15 15.53 -2.06
CA GLY A 182 -8.36 14.82 -2.50
C GLY A 182 -9.55 15.11 -1.59
N HIS A 183 -10.11 14.06 -0.99
CA HIS A 183 -11.23 14.14 -0.05
C HIS A 183 -10.80 14.25 1.42
N PHE A 184 -9.50 14.09 1.69
CA PHE A 184 -8.99 14.07 3.05
C PHE A 184 -8.98 15.45 3.68
N LYS A 185 -9.34 15.51 4.97
CA LYS A 185 -9.40 16.73 5.78
C LYS A 185 -8.24 16.86 6.75
N SER A 186 -7.49 15.78 6.96
CA SER A 186 -6.36 15.70 7.89
C SER A 186 -5.04 15.58 7.15
N ASP A 187 -3.96 16.02 7.79
CA ASP A 187 -2.60 15.85 7.29
C ASP A 187 -2.26 14.35 7.18
N PHE A 188 -1.55 13.99 6.13
CA PHE A 188 -1.10 12.63 5.88
C PHE A 188 0.25 12.34 6.54
N ILE A 189 0.36 11.24 7.27
CA ILE A 189 1.59 10.78 7.92
C ILE A 189 2.16 9.61 7.15
N TRP A 190 3.42 9.73 6.72
CA TRP A 190 4.16 8.66 6.07
C TRP A 190 5.65 8.69 6.45
N PHE A 191 6.41 7.66 6.09
CA PHE A 191 7.83 7.54 6.43
C PHE A 191 8.67 7.44 5.18
N HIS A 192 9.48 8.49 4.93
CA HIS A 192 10.47 8.46 3.88
C HIS A 192 11.63 7.53 4.27
N ARG A 193 12.04 6.68 3.32
CA ARG A 193 13.22 5.83 3.38
C ARG A 193 13.82 5.70 1.99
N PRO A 194 15.15 5.69 1.83
CA PRO A 194 15.78 5.36 0.56
C PRO A 194 15.37 3.96 0.07
N LEU A 195 15.31 3.75 -1.23
CA LEU A 195 14.98 2.44 -1.81
C LEU A 195 15.92 1.34 -1.29
N SER A 196 17.21 1.68 -1.08
CA SER A 196 18.20 0.76 -0.51
C SER A 196 17.86 0.24 0.89
N ASP A 197 17.06 1.00 1.67
CA ASP A 197 16.67 0.57 3.01
C ASP A 197 15.59 -0.51 2.95
N TYR A 198 14.63 -0.41 2.02
CA TYR A 198 13.69 -1.49 1.75
C TYR A 198 14.44 -2.76 1.34
N TRP A 199 15.42 -2.64 0.44
CA TRP A 199 16.21 -3.77 -0.02
C TRP A 199 16.97 -4.46 1.09
N LYS A 200 17.63 -3.68 1.96
CA LYS A 200 18.33 -4.18 3.15
C LYS A 200 17.37 -4.86 4.13
N ALA A 201 16.20 -4.27 4.35
CA ALA A 201 15.19 -4.82 5.25
C ALA A 201 14.63 -6.16 4.73
N PHE A 202 14.32 -6.29 3.45
CA PHE A 202 13.94 -7.57 2.85
C PHE A 202 15.03 -8.63 3.05
N LYS A 203 16.27 -8.30 2.74
CA LYS A 203 17.39 -9.23 2.88
C LYS A 203 17.62 -9.66 4.34
N SER A 204 17.58 -8.71 5.29
CA SER A 204 17.79 -9.02 6.72
C SER A 204 16.64 -9.84 7.32
N SER A 205 15.44 -9.76 6.75
CA SER A 205 14.27 -10.56 7.14
C SER A 205 14.13 -11.86 6.34
N SER A 206 15.22 -12.32 5.72
CA SER A 206 15.30 -13.60 4.97
C SER A 206 14.43 -13.68 3.72
N PHE A 207 13.97 -12.56 3.17
CA PHE A 207 13.30 -12.53 1.88
C PHE A 207 14.30 -12.48 0.73
N LYS A 208 13.97 -13.19 -0.35
CA LYS A 208 14.63 -13.05 -1.64
C LYS A 208 13.71 -12.25 -2.56
N VAL A 209 14.15 -11.08 -3.00
CA VAL A 209 13.44 -10.33 -4.03
C VAL A 209 13.64 -11.06 -5.36
N VAL A 210 12.54 -11.51 -5.96
CA VAL A 210 12.53 -12.31 -7.19
C VAL A 210 12.06 -11.50 -8.39
N GLU A 211 11.27 -10.45 -8.16
CA GLU A 211 10.75 -9.57 -9.19
C GLU A 211 10.66 -8.15 -8.65
N PHE A 212 10.85 -7.16 -9.52
CA PHE A 212 10.70 -5.74 -9.20
C PHE A 212 10.18 -5.02 -10.45
N GLU A 213 9.07 -4.30 -10.31
CA GLU A 213 8.42 -3.60 -11.41
C GLU A 213 8.12 -2.15 -11.03
N GLU A 214 8.41 -1.25 -11.95
CA GLU A 214 8.00 0.15 -11.91
C GLU A 214 6.89 0.35 -12.94
N PRO A 215 5.61 0.38 -12.52
CA PRO A 215 4.49 0.36 -13.45
C PRO A 215 4.44 1.62 -14.29
N LYS A 216 4.07 1.45 -15.57
CA LYS A 216 3.79 2.55 -16.48
C LYS A 216 2.33 2.53 -16.90
N VAL A 217 1.71 3.69 -16.92
CA VAL A 217 0.37 3.80 -17.48
C VAL A 217 0.43 3.55 -18.98
N THR A 218 -0.30 2.56 -19.46
CA THR A 218 -0.36 2.20 -20.87
C THR A 218 -1.37 3.07 -21.64
N PRO A 219 -1.22 3.25 -22.96
CA PRO A 219 -2.13 4.07 -23.76
C PRO A 219 -3.60 3.68 -23.62
N GLU A 220 -3.90 2.39 -23.46
CA GLU A 220 -5.25 1.86 -23.28
C GLU A 220 -5.91 2.44 -22.03
N ASN A 221 -5.13 2.80 -21.02
CA ASN A 221 -5.57 3.29 -19.73
C ASN A 221 -5.54 4.83 -19.60
N TYR A 222 -5.10 5.56 -20.61
CA TYR A 222 -5.02 7.02 -20.57
C TYR A 222 -6.37 7.69 -20.31
N HIS A 223 -7.46 7.09 -20.74
CA HIS A 223 -8.82 7.58 -20.52
C HIS A 223 -9.25 7.55 -19.03
N LEU A 224 -8.55 6.79 -18.19
CA LEU A 224 -8.81 6.72 -16.74
C LEU A 224 -8.11 7.84 -15.96
N VAL A 225 -7.26 8.62 -16.61
CA VAL A 225 -6.52 9.72 -15.97
C VAL A 225 -7.35 11.00 -16.02
N ASP A 226 -7.64 11.55 -14.87
CA ASP A 226 -8.54 12.68 -14.67
C ASP A 226 -7.97 14.06 -15.07
N SER A 227 -6.68 14.15 -15.41
CA SER A 227 -6.10 15.40 -15.92
C SER A 227 -4.90 15.17 -16.82
N LYS A 228 -4.66 16.12 -17.75
CA LYS A 228 -3.48 16.11 -18.63
C LYS A 228 -2.16 16.17 -17.83
N GLN A 229 -2.16 16.86 -16.70
CA GLN A 229 -0.98 16.96 -15.83
C GLN A 229 -0.64 15.63 -15.16
N LYS A 230 -1.66 14.93 -14.60
CA LYS A 230 -1.48 13.58 -14.06
C LYS A 230 -1.06 12.60 -15.14
N LEU A 231 -1.66 12.66 -16.33
CA LEU A 231 -1.26 11.81 -17.44
C LEU A 231 0.22 11.98 -17.76
N LYS A 232 0.68 13.21 -17.91
CA LYS A 232 2.10 13.50 -18.18
C LYS A 232 3.00 12.98 -17.07
N LYS A 233 2.64 13.18 -15.79
CA LYS A 233 3.38 12.65 -14.66
C LYS A 233 3.52 11.12 -14.77
N ASN A 234 2.40 10.43 -14.96
CA ASN A 234 2.37 8.96 -15.03
C ASN A 234 3.07 8.36 -16.27
N GLN A 235 3.31 9.17 -17.31
CA GLN A 235 4.10 8.78 -18.48
C GLN A 235 5.61 8.90 -18.25
N MET A 236 6.03 9.76 -17.33
CA MET A 236 7.43 10.09 -17.10
C MET A 236 8.01 9.42 -15.84
N HIS A 237 7.16 9.08 -14.87
CA HIS A 237 7.58 8.55 -13.57
C HIS A 237 6.63 7.48 -13.07
N PRO A 238 7.15 6.47 -12.36
CA PRO A 238 6.35 5.43 -11.70
C PRO A 238 5.50 5.96 -10.54
#